data_68161e7058cd0bd976162ecde5ce6282
#
_entry.id   68161e7058cd0bd976162ecde5ce6282
#
_cell.length_a   1.000
_cell.length_b   1.000
_cell.length_c   1.000
_cell.angle_alpha   90.00
_cell.angle_beta   90.00
_cell.angle_gamma   90.00
#
_symmetry.space_group_name_H-M   'P 1'
#
loop_
_entity.id
_entity.type
_entity.pdbx_description
1 polymer ?
#
loop_
_entity_poly.entity_id
_entity_poly.type
_entity_poly.pdbx_seq_one_letter_code
_entity_poly.pdbx_strand_id
1 'polypeptide(L)'
;MKKKKWLLLLIPAVLILAALVWFLYLSPRMALSNAADDALSKLEQRLKESPVPILAKGYDESGGNSTSLELAVSDGVQYDMQVQTDLTANQILADGTIRIDGKALNLSAYLDKEFAAITSEDLFKGGYYGITYDTFSSDVRSFPLLSRLIPSATLSKLDSSVEKLQVYMNRTRQVPQLPEVQEEDIHKLILGLLVLKSDVHKETLTVDGQSLECLRFDYSATGEQAGTLLGYLMDTGGLSQGDITASFYLCDKTLVAVRCDGRAGENRAALRLDLGLDAAQGDVSIAVEKLENGEKSAFSYKIGARGADGAHTETAAFGTQSISCDWQPKTGDMVLTLPEKSPISLNLSQAQDGFQIQTKDFAALIGISSQKGFDSTMTVRKGTAITPPNYKNLDEWSLDDLLVLLGSIGGLLGFK
;
A
#
# COMPACT_ATOMS: atom_id res chain seq x y z
N MET A 1 22.54 -72.58 17.89
CA MET A 1 21.25 -72.13 17.24
C MET A 1 20.42 -71.12 18.08
N LYS A 2 20.90 -70.55 19.15
CA LYS A 2 20.12 -69.60 20.01
C LYS A 2 20.13 -68.14 19.55
N LYS A 3 21.08 -67.71 18.72
CA LYS A 3 21.25 -66.28 18.29
C LYS A 3 20.21 -65.81 17.20
N LYS A 4 19.62 -66.72 16.42
CA LYS A 4 18.66 -66.34 15.37
C LYS A 4 17.22 -66.01 15.86
N LYS A 5 16.85 -66.47 17.06
CA LYS A 5 15.49 -66.20 17.60
C LYS A 5 15.34 -64.77 18.13
N TRP A 6 16.42 -64.13 18.56
CA TRP A 6 16.40 -62.75 19.01
C TRP A 6 16.24 -61.73 17.85
N LEU A 7 16.79 -62.05 16.68
CA LEU A 7 16.60 -61.24 15.48
C LEU A 7 15.13 -61.18 15.01
N LEU A 8 14.40 -62.31 15.19
CA LEU A 8 12.97 -62.38 14.84
C LEU A 8 12.08 -61.56 15.78
N LEU A 9 12.50 -61.32 17.02
CA LEU A 9 11.78 -60.42 17.96
C LEU A 9 12.16 -58.96 17.81
N LEU A 10 13.35 -58.64 17.26
CA LEU A 10 13.81 -57.29 16.99
C LEU A 10 13.04 -56.65 15.82
N ILE A 11 12.66 -57.41 14.78
CA ILE A 11 11.93 -56.90 13.61
C ILE A 11 10.57 -56.27 14.01
N PRO A 12 9.64 -56.97 14.74
CA PRO A 12 8.41 -56.36 15.18
C PRO A 12 8.62 -55.21 16.16
N ALA A 13 9.64 -55.27 17.02
CA ALA A 13 9.97 -54.14 17.90
C ALA A 13 10.41 -52.90 17.14
N VAL A 14 11.24 -53.04 16.10
CA VAL A 14 11.66 -51.96 15.21
C VAL A 14 10.47 -51.42 14.40
N LEU A 15 9.58 -52.31 13.90
CA LEU A 15 8.37 -51.91 13.19
C LEU A 15 7.37 -51.14 14.09
N ILE A 16 7.21 -51.60 15.34
CA ILE A 16 6.40 -50.88 16.34
C ILE A 16 7.01 -49.54 16.67
N LEU A 17 8.34 -49.47 16.86
CA LEU A 17 9.03 -48.21 17.11
C LEU A 17 8.93 -47.28 15.92
N ALA A 18 9.10 -47.74 14.70
CA ALA A 18 8.92 -47.01 13.47
C ALA A 18 7.45 -46.50 13.29
N ALA A 19 6.46 -47.35 13.60
CA ALA A 19 5.07 -46.99 13.63
C ALA A 19 4.78 -45.91 14.70
N LEU A 20 5.32 -46.05 15.90
CA LEU A 20 5.17 -45.05 16.95
C LEU A 20 5.83 -43.71 16.57
N VAL A 21 7.02 -43.73 15.99
CA VAL A 21 7.69 -42.54 15.47
C VAL A 21 6.83 -41.91 14.34
N TRP A 22 6.29 -42.74 13.46
CA TRP A 22 5.39 -42.25 12.40
C TRP A 22 4.14 -41.60 12.98
N PHE A 23 3.40 -42.30 13.83
CA PHE A 23 2.11 -41.81 14.34
C PHE A 23 2.25 -40.67 15.35
N LEU A 24 3.25 -40.70 16.22
CA LEU A 24 3.39 -39.70 17.29
C LEU A 24 4.20 -38.47 16.85
N TYR A 25 5.11 -38.65 15.92
CA TYR A 25 6.06 -37.58 15.53
C TYR A 25 5.87 -37.06 14.12
N LEU A 26 5.82 -37.93 13.11
CA LEU A 26 5.78 -37.52 11.71
C LEU A 26 4.35 -37.17 11.23
N SER A 27 3.35 -37.96 11.63
CA SER A 27 1.97 -37.76 11.16
C SER A 27 1.37 -36.39 11.52
N PRO A 28 1.50 -35.86 12.75
CA PRO A 28 1.02 -34.51 13.06
C PRO A 28 1.72 -33.43 12.25
N ARG A 29 3.03 -33.59 12.02
CA ARG A 29 3.83 -32.61 11.25
C ARG A 29 3.48 -32.62 9.77
N MET A 30 3.26 -33.79 9.19
CA MET A 30 2.76 -33.89 7.81
C MET A 30 1.34 -33.30 7.68
N ALA A 31 0.49 -33.51 8.69
CA ALA A 31 -0.83 -32.88 8.71
C ALA A 31 -0.74 -31.36 8.75
N LEU A 32 0.18 -30.80 9.53
CA LEU A 32 0.43 -29.34 9.57
C LEU A 32 0.96 -28.83 8.21
N SER A 33 1.91 -29.52 7.57
CA SER A 33 2.43 -29.14 6.26
C SER A 33 1.31 -29.07 5.22
N ASN A 34 0.50 -30.14 5.11
CA ASN A 34 -0.60 -30.18 4.17
C ASN A 34 -1.65 -29.10 4.45
N ALA A 35 -1.95 -28.82 5.71
CA ALA A 35 -2.88 -27.78 6.11
C ALA A 35 -2.34 -26.38 5.84
N ALA A 36 -1.03 -26.15 5.95
CA ALA A 36 -0.40 -24.91 5.61
C ALA A 36 -0.44 -24.64 4.11
N ASP A 37 -0.14 -25.66 3.29
CA ASP A 37 -0.24 -25.55 1.82
C ASP A 37 -1.69 -25.27 1.36
N ASP A 38 -2.68 -25.94 1.93
CA ASP A 38 -4.10 -25.70 1.64
C ASP A 38 -4.52 -24.29 2.06
N ALA A 39 -4.11 -23.84 3.26
CA ALA A 39 -4.42 -22.52 3.76
C ALA A 39 -3.78 -21.41 2.92
N LEU A 40 -2.51 -21.57 2.50
CA LEU A 40 -1.82 -20.62 1.62
C LEU A 40 -2.51 -20.54 0.25
N SER A 41 -2.88 -21.66 -0.34
CA SER A 41 -3.60 -21.69 -1.62
C SER A 41 -4.95 -20.97 -1.53
N LYS A 42 -5.72 -21.20 -0.46
CA LYS A 42 -6.99 -20.51 -0.22
C LYS A 42 -6.80 -19.01 0.02
N LEU A 43 -5.78 -18.62 0.78
CA LEU A 43 -5.43 -17.21 1.02
C LEU A 43 -5.03 -16.51 -0.29
N GLU A 44 -4.19 -17.15 -1.11
CA GLU A 44 -3.80 -16.63 -2.41
C GLU A 44 -5.03 -16.41 -3.32
N GLN A 45 -5.96 -17.39 -3.35
CA GLN A 45 -7.20 -17.23 -4.09
C GLN A 45 -8.02 -16.05 -3.57
N ARG A 46 -8.14 -15.87 -2.25
CA ARG A 46 -8.84 -14.73 -1.64
C ARG A 46 -8.22 -13.40 -2.03
N LEU A 47 -6.90 -13.31 -1.96
CA LEU A 47 -6.17 -12.11 -2.35
C LEU A 47 -6.32 -11.79 -3.85
N LYS A 48 -6.37 -12.80 -4.72
CA LYS A 48 -6.62 -12.60 -6.17
C LYS A 48 -7.99 -12.01 -6.47
N GLU A 49 -8.97 -12.25 -5.62
CA GLU A 49 -10.33 -11.72 -5.76
C GLU A 49 -10.55 -10.38 -5.04
N SER A 50 -9.58 -9.91 -4.29
CA SER A 50 -9.53 -8.61 -3.65
C SER A 50 -9.30 -7.50 -4.69
N PRO A 51 -9.62 -6.22 -4.41
CA PRO A 51 -9.28 -5.11 -5.28
C PRO A 51 -7.76 -4.85 -5.36
N VAL A 52 -6.97 -5.34 -4.38
CA VAL A 52 -5.53 -5.08 -4.25
C VAL A 52 -4.73 -5.44 -5.52
N PRO A 53 -4.90 -6.63 -6.15
CA PRO A 53 -4.18 -6.95 -7.38
C PRO A 53 -4.54 -6.06 -8.57
N ILE A 54 -5.76 -5.52 -8.60
CA ILE A 54 -6.17 -4.57 -9.64
C ILE A 54 -5.45 -3.25 -9.43
N LEU A 55 -5.47 -2.74 -8.20
CA LEU A 55 -4.78 -1.50 -7.84
C LEU A 55 -3.26 -1.58 -8.03
N ALA A 56 -2.65 -2.72 -7.70
CA ALA A 56 -1.22 -2.93 -7.86
C ALA A 56 -0.73 -2.81 -9.32
N LYS A 57 -1.59 -3.10 -10.30
CA LYS A 57 -1.23 -2.98 -11.73
C LYS A 57 -0.99 -1.56 -12.20
N GLY A 58 -1.48 -0.56 -11.48
CA GLY A 58 -1.27 0.86 -11.81
C GLY A 58 0.11 1.40 -11.42
N TYR A 59 0.94 0.61 -10.73
CA TYR A 59 2.25 1.02 -10.25
C TYR A 59 3.34 0.15 -10.86
N ASP A 60 4.49 0.75 -11.17
CA ASP A 60 5.70 0.01 -11.49
C ASP A 60 6.49 -0.38 -10.22
N GLU A 61 7.62 -1.06 -10.37
CA GLU A 61 8.49 -1.49 -9.26
C GLU A 61 9.07 -0.30 -8.48
N SER A 62 9.17 0.89 -9.09
CA SER A 62 9.61 2.13 -8.45
C SER A 62 8.46 2.88 -7.75
N GLY A 63 7.22 2.41 -7.90
CA GLY A 63 6.02 3.10 -7.42
C GLY A 63 5.59 4.27 -8.29
N GLY A 64 6.18 4.42 -9.50
CA GLY A 64 5.77 5.40 -10.49
C GLY A 64 4.40 5.06 -11.08
N ASN A 65 3.58 6.06 -11.31
CA ASN A 65 2.30 5.92 -12.00
C ASN A 65 2.03 7.07 -12.95
N SER A 66 1.13 6.83 -13.89
CA SER A 66 0.53 7.85 -14.75
C SER A 66 -0.98 7.80 -14.56
N THR A 67 -1.55 8.88 -14.07
CA THR A 67 -2.98 9.00 -13.81
C THR A 67 -3.59 9.96 -14.80
N SER A 68 -4.54 9.51 -15.62
CA SER A 68 -5.41 10.37 -16.40
C SER A 68 -6.74 10.56 -15.65
N LEU A 69 -7.17 11.81 -15.51
CA LEU A 69 -8.40 12.18 -14.85
C LEU A 69 -9.25 12.97 -15.82
N GLU A 70 -10.44 12.44 -16.14
CA GLU A 70 -11.47 13.13 -16.88
C GLU A 70 -12.59 13.51 -15.91
N LEU A 71 -12.85 14.79 -15.78
CA LEU A 71 -13.88 15.38 -14.94
C LEU A 71 -14.88 16.12 -15.82
N ALA A 72 -16.12 15.63 -15.88
CA ALA A 72 -17.25 16.36 -16.46
C ALA A 72 -17.99 17.09 -15.34
N VAL A 73 -17.88 18.42 -15.30
CA VAL A 73 -18.64 19.27 -14.38
C VAL A 73 -19.91 19.72 -15.05
N SER A 74 -21.05 19.55 -14.42
CA SER A 74 -22.41 19.73 -15.00
C SER A 74 -22.76 21.13 -15.49
N ASP A 75 -21.91 22.14 -15.35
CA ASP A 75 -22.20 23.55 -15.69
C ASP A 75 -21.28 24.09 -16.81
N GLY A 76 -20.89 23.25 -17.79
CA GLY A 76 -20.07 23.70 -18.94
C GLY A 76 -18.58 23.79 -18.68
N VAL A 77 -18.11 23.37 -17.49
CA VAL A 77 -16.69 23.29 -17.16
C VAL A 77 -16.24 21.84 -17.26
N GLN A 78 -15.22 21.60 -18.05
CA GLN A 78 -14.58 20.29 -18.19
C GLN A 78 -13.10 20.40 -17.81
N TYR A 79 -12.62 19.39 -17.11
CA TYR A 79 -11.20 19.24 -16.78
C TYR A 79 -10.71 17.92 -17.34
N ASP A 80 -9.72 17.97 -18.19
CA ASP A 80 -8.95 16.81 -18.62
C ASP A 80 -7.55 16.97 -18.01
N MET A 81 -7.11 16.06 -17.18
CA MET A 81 -5.81 16.14 -16.52
C MET A 81 -5.11 14.81 -16.60
N GLN A 82 -3.82 14.83 -16.92
CA GLN A 82 -2.92 13.72 -16.82
C GLN A 82 -1.85 14.06 -15.78
N VAL A 83 -1.69 13.23 -14.77
CA VAL A 83 -0.66 13.39 -13.73
C VAL A 83 0.26 12.18 -13.77
N GLN A 84 1.54 12.43 -13.96
CA GLN A 84 2.59 11.44 -13.83
C GLN A 84 3.30 11.66 -12.51
N THR A 85 3.53 10.60 -11.76
CA THR A 85 4.26 10.65 -10.50
C THR A 85 5.39 9.64 -10.52
N ASP A 86 6.56 10.04 -10.04
CA ASP A 86 7.66 9.16 -9.69
C ASP A 86 7.91 9.31 -8.18
N LEU A 87 7.48 8.33 -7.41
CA LEU A 87 7.60 8.38 -5.95
C LEU A 87 9.05 8.22 -5.48
N THR A 88 9.89 7.53 -6.26
CA THR A 88 11.31 7.32 -5.92
C THR A 88 12.11 8.58 -6.15
N ALA A 89 11.90 9.26 -7.28
CA ALA A 89 12.55 10.52 -7.58
C ALA A 89 11.87 11.73 -6.95
N ASN A 90 10.69 11.55 -6.32
CA ASN A 90 9.83 12.63 -5.81
C ASN A 90 9.49 13.67 -6.89
N GLN A 91 9.06 13.19 -8.04
CA GLN A 91 8.71 14.04 -9.19
C GLN A 91 7.22 13.91 -9.51
N ILE A 92 6.60 15.02 -9.88
CA ILE A 92 5.22 15.09 -10.35
C ILE A 92 5.20 15.95 -11.62
N LEU A 93 4.62 15.42 -12.68
CA LEU A 93 4.30 16.16 -13.90
C LEU A 93 2.79 16.09 -14.11
N ALA A 94 2.13 17.24 -14.19
CA ALA A 94 0.69 17.34 -14.41
C ALA A 94 0.43 18.15 -15.68
N ASP A 95 -0.19 17.53 -16.67
CA ASP A 95 -0.67 18.17 -17.90
C ASP A 95 -2.19 18.23 -17.86
N GLY A 96 -2.78 19.37 -18.15
CA GLY A 96 -4.23 19.51 -18.08
C GLY A 96 -4.79 20.53 -19.03
N THR A 97 -6.04 20.30 -19.41
CA THR A 97 -6.86 21.25 -20.17
C THR A 97 -8.11 21.59 -19.36
N ILE A 98 -8.29 22.86 -19.07
CA ILE A 98 -9.51 23.39 -18.46
C ILE A 98 -10.36 24.00 -19.57
N ARG A 99 -11.59 23.54 -19.75
CA ARG A 99 -12.54 24.12 -20.68
C ARG A 99 -13.63 24.85 -19.92
N ILE A 100 -13.81 26.13 -20.21
CA ILE A 100 -14.84 26.98 -19.62
C ILE A 100 -15.57 27.67 -20.78
N ASP A 101 -16.88 27.45 -20.92
CA ASP A 101 -17.73 28.04 -21.99
C ASP A 101 -17.11 27.87 -23.40
N GLY A 102 -16.54 26.72 -23.67
CA GLY A 102 -15.92 26.39 -24.96
C GLY A 102 -14.51 26.94 -25.18
N LYS A 103 -13.96 27.72 -24.25
CA LYS A 103 -12.54 28.14 -24.27
C LYS A 103 -11.69 27.10 -23.53
N ALA A 104 -10.60 26.67 -24.14
CA ALA A 104 -9.65 25.77 -23.56
C ALA A 104 -8.45 26.56 -23.02
N LEU A 105 -7.99 26.20 -21.82
CA LEU A 105 -6.74 26.64 -21.23
C LEU A 105 -5.87 25.40 -20.98
N ASN A 106 -4.75 25.31 -21.66
CA ASN A 106 -3.80 24.23 -21.48
C ASN A 106 -2.75 24.63 -20.45
N LEU A 107 -2.53 23.79 -19.46
CA LEU A 107 -1.56 23.99 -18.38
C LEU A 107 -0.72 22.73 -18.22
N SER A 108 0.56 22.94 -18.01
CA SER A 108 1.47 21.87 -17.56
C SER A 108 2.22 22.37 -16.33
N ALA A 109 2.32 21.52 -15.30
CA ALA A 109 2.99 21.82 -14.06
C ALA A 109 3.97 20.70 -13.72
N TYR A 110 5.17 21.06 -13.33
CA TYR A 110 6.19 20.15 -12.84
C TYR A 110 6.59 20.52 -11.41
N LEU A 111 6.76 19.50 -10.56
CA LEU A 111 7.22 19.67 -9.19
C LEU A 111 8.23 18.58 -8.85
N ASP A 112 9.28 18.96 -8.15
CA ASP A 112 10.20 18.03 -7.51
C ASP A 112 10.64 18.55 -6.14
N LYS A 113 11.73 18.02 -5.58
CA LYS A 113 12.29 18.46 -4.28
C LYS A 113 12.98 19.82 -4.31
N GLU A 114 13.30 20.35 -5.49
CA GLU A 114 14.11 21.57 -5.65
C GLU A 114 13.28 22.74 -6.15
N PHE A 115 12.34 22.48 -7.08
CA PHE A 115 11.58 23.55 -7.72
C PHE A 115 10.17 23.12 -8.13
N ALA A 116 9.33 24.12 -8.39
CA ALA A 116 8.05 23.98 -9.07
C ALA A 116 8.05 24.88 -10.31
N ALA A 117 7.54 24.37 -11.43
CA ALA A 117 7.44 25.11 -12.67
C ALA A 117 6.11 24.85 -13.37
N ILE A 118 5.60 25.86 -14.08
CA ILE A 118 4.40 25.79 -14.87
C ILE A 118 4.66 26.30 -16.29
N THR A 119 3.92 25.77 -17.24
CA THR A 119 3.86 26.32 -18.60
C THR A 119 2.42 26.33 -19.11
N SER A 120 2.14 27.22 -20.02
CA SER A 120 0.89 27.29 -20.75
C SER A 120 1.11 28.12 -22.02
N GLU A 121 0.73 27.59 -23.16
CA GLU A 121 0.76 28.36 -24.41
C GLU A 121 -0.20 29.55 -24.38
N ASP A 122 -1.24 29.49 -23.54
CA ASP A 122 -2.25 30.53 -23.41
C ASP A 122 -1.85 31.64 -22.43
N LEU A 123 -0.93 31.36 -21.48
CA LEU A 123 -0.53 32.30 -20.41
C LEU A 123 0.88 32.84 -20.57
N PHE A 124 1.78 32.10 -21.20
CA PHE A 124 3.21 32.43 -21.27
C PHE A 124 3.72 32.43 -22.73
N LYS A 125 4.82 33.09 -22.98
CA LYS A 125 5.50 33.15 -24.30
C LYS A 125 6.32 31.89 -24.64
N GLY A 126 5.95 30.74 -24.11
CA GLY A 126 6.64 29.48 -24.28
C GLY A 126 7.65 29.17 -23.17
N GLY A 127 7.94 27.88 -22.98
CA GLY A 127 8.80 27.38 -21.92
C GLY A 127 8.11 27.29 -20.55
N TYR A 128 8.83 26.72 -19.60
CA TYR A 128 8.39 26.64 -18.21
C TYR A 128 8.86 27.85 -17.41
N TYR A 129 7.99 28.35 -16.55
CA TYR A 129 8.22 29.44 -15.61
C TYR A 129 8.09 28.87 -14.20
N GLY A 130 9.06 29.10 -13.34
CA GLY A 130 9.08 28.42 -12.06
C GLY A 130 9.66 29.20 -10.91
N ILE A 131 9.67 28.54 -9.77
CA ILE A 131 10.25 29.00 -8.52
C ILE A 131 11.17 27.92 -7.96
N THR A 132 12.36 28.30 -7.55
CA THR A 132 13.24 27.48 -6.72
C THR A 132 12.83 27.68 -5.27
N TYR A 133 12.60 26.61 -4.51
CA TYR A 133 12.05 26.73 -3.16
C TYR A 133 12.97 27.48 -2.21
N ASP A 134 14.27 27.19 -2.23
CA ASP A 134 15.26 27.78 -1.34
C ASP A 134 15.47 29.29 -1.57
N THR A 135 15.26 29.79 -2.79
CA THR A 135 15.47 31.18 -3.16
C THR A 135 14.19 32.00 -3.31
N PHE A 136 13.01 31.37 -3.21
CA PHE A 136 11.72 32.00 -3.51
C PHE A 136 11.52 33.36 -2.86
N SER A 137 11.74 33.47 -1.56
CA SER A 137 11.56 34.73 -0.82
C SER A 137 12.52 35.85 -1.28
N SER A 138 13.77 35.46 -1.58
CA SER A 138 14.78 36.43 -2.11
C SER A 138 14.42 36.86 -3.52
N ASP A 139 13.98 35.92 -4.37
CA ASP A 139 13.65 36.18 -5.77
C ASP A 139 12.43 37.11 -5.88
N VAL A 140 11.38 36.90 -5.08
CA VAL A 140 10.22 37.83 -5.02
C VAL A 140 10.64 39.20 -4.58
N ARG A 141 11.53 39.34 -3.58
CA ARG A 141 12.01 40.64 -3.10
C ARG A 141 12.93 41.34 -4.07
N SER A 142 13.70 40.58 -4.83
CA SER A 142 14.59 41.12 -5.88
C SER A 142 13.84 41.68 -7.08
N PHE A 143 12.59 41.23 -7.29
CA PHE A 143 11.77 41.67 -8.40
C PHE A 143 10.97 42.95 -8.04
N PRO A 144 11.31 44.12 -8.58
CA PRO A 144 10.81 45.40 -8.09
C PRO A 144 9.29 45.57 -8.18
N LEU A 145 8.64 44.91 -9.15
CA LEU A 145 7.20 44.97 -9.32
C LEU A 145 6.50 44.11 -8.28
N LEU A 146 6.92 42.84 -8.13
CA LEU A 146 6.33 41.91 -7.17
C LEU A 146 6.52 42.38 -5.73
N SER A 147 7.69 42.89 -5.40
CA SER A 147 7.96 43.42 -4.05
C SER A 147 7.07 44.61 -3.66
N ARG A 148 6.54 45.36 -4.65
CA ARG A 148 5.59 46.47 -4.41
C ARG A 148 4.13 45.99 -4.41
N LEU A 149 3.79 44.98 -5.21
CA LEU A 149 2.43 44.50 -5.35
C LEU A 149 2.05 43.48 -4.27
N ILE A 150 3.01 42.71 -3.75
CA ILE A 150 2.73 41.67 -2.75
C ILE A 150 3.02 42.26 -1.34
N PRO A 151 1.98 42.42 -0.49
CA PRO A 151 2.18 42.84 0.89
C PRO A 151 3.06 41.83 1.65
N SER A 152 3.88 42.33 2.58
CA SER A 152 4.79 41.47 3.37
C SER A 152 4.08 40.31 4.10
N ALA A 153 2.87 40.57 4.61
CA ALA A 153 2.05 39.54 5.24
C ALA A 153 1.61 38.43 4.26
N THR A 154 1.34 38.77 2.99
CA THR A 154 1.03 37.81 1.94
C THR A 154 2.27 37.04 1.53
N LEU A 155 3.41 37.70 1.40
CA LEU A 155 4.67 37.05 1.09
C LEU A 155 5.04 36.02 2.16
N SER A 156 4.90 36.34 3.45
CA SER A 156 5.17 35.38 4.54
C SER A 156 4.26 34.15 4.50
N LYS A 157 2.98 34.31 4.05
CA LYS A 157 2.08 33.16 3.84
C LYS A 157 2.52 32.31 2.65
N LEU A 158 2.95 32.93 1.57
CA LEU A 158 3.49 32.24 0.39
C LEU A 158 4.77 31.49 0.74
N ASP A 159 5.71 32.11 1.46
CA ASP A 159 6.92 31.47 1.96
C ASP A 159 6.58 30.20 2.77
N SER A 160 5.65 30.30 3.73
CA SER A 160 5.21 29.15 4.51
C SER A 160 4.54 28.06 3.65
N SER A 161 3.87 28.44 2.57
CA SER A 161 3.26 27.45 1.65
C SER A 161 4.31 26.76 0.80
N VAL A 162 5.31 27.48 0.31
CA VAL A 162 6.46 26.95 -0.44
C VAL A 162 7.28 26.02 0.44
N GLU A 163 7.57 26.41 1.69
CA GLU A 163 8.24 25.56 2.67
C GLU A 163 7.49 24.25 2.93
N LYS A 164 6.17 24.33 3.10
CA LYS A 164 5.33 23.12 3.27
C LYS A 164 5.36 22.23 2.04
N LEU A 165 5.34 22.80 0.84
CA LEU A 165 5.44 22.06 -0.41
C LEU A 165 6.80 21.37 -0.51
N GLN A 166 7.90 22.09 -0.22
CA GLN A 166 9.24 21.53 -0.19
C GLN A 166 9.37 20.39 0.82
N VAL A 167 8.84 20.56 2.05
CA VAL A 167 8.80 19.49 3.06
C VAL A 167 8.00 18.29 2.56
N TYR A 168 6.88 18.53 1.89
CA TYR A 168 6.07 17.46 1.31
C TYR A 168 6.83 16.69 0.21
N MET A 169 7.51 17.39 -0.68
CA MET A 169 8.30 16.78 -1.76
C MET A 169 9.56 16.07 -1.26
N ASN A 170 10.17 16.57 -0.16
CA ASN A 170 11.34 15.94 0.45
C ASN A 170 11.03 14.71 1.32
N ARG A 171 9.76 14.40 1.58
CA ARG A 171 9.41 13.18 2.31
C ARG A 171 9.84 11.97 1.51
N THR A 172 10.77 11.20 2.08
CA THR A 172 11.18 9.93 1.51
C THR A 172 9.95 9.00 1.47
N ARG A 173 9.43 8.77 0.29
CA ARG A 173 8.36 7.82 0.06
C ARG A 173 9.04 6.49 -0.24
N GLN A 174 9.30 5.71 0.79
CA GLN A 174 9.68 4.32 0.59
C GLN A 174 8.42 3.59 0.10
N VAL A 175 8.44 3.19 -1.15
CA VAL A 175 7.52 2.15 -1.61
C VAL A 175 7.89 0.92 -0.79
N PRO A 176 6.98 0.33 -0.02
CA PRO A 176 7.26 -0.91 0.66
C PRO A 176 7.65 -1.93 -0.42
N GLN A 177 8.93 -2.17 -0.58
CA GLN A 177 9.38 -3.31 -1.35
C GLN A 177 9.01 -4.52 -0.49
N LEU A 178 7.93 -5.17 -0.85
CA LEU A 178 7.68 -6.51 -0.36
C LEU A 178 8.92 -7.30 -0.75
N PRO A 179 9.64 -7.89 0.21
CA PRO A 179 10.77 -8.74 -0.13
C PRO A 179 10.25 -9.76 -1.13
N GLU A 180 10.96 -9.96 -2.22
CA GLU A 180 10.68 -11.01 -3.21
C GLU A 180 10.91 -12.35 -2.51
N VAL A 181 9.95 -12.76 -1.69
CA VAL A 181 9.99 -14.07 -1.03
C VAL A 181 9.59 -15.06 -2.10
N GLN A 182 10.57 -15.73 -2.65
CA GLN A 182 10.32 -16.77 -3.63
C GLN A 182 9.50 -17.88 -2.97
N GLU A 183 8.49 -18.37 -3.65
CA GLU A 183 7.59 -19.43 -3.18
C GLU A 183 8.38 -20.67 -2.67
N GLU A 184 9.51 -20.99 -3.31
CA GLU A 184 10.45 -22.01 -2.87
C GLU A 184 11.08 -21.73 -1.50
N ASP A 185 11.32 -20.49 -1.12
CA ASP A 185 11.94 -20.12 0.14
C ASP A 185 10.91 -20.20 1.28
N ILE A 186 9.67 -19.83 1.03
CA ILE A 186 8.55 -20.07 1.96
C ILE A 186 8.37 -21.58 2.19
N HIS A 187 8.33 -22.37 1.12
CA HIS A 187 8.25 -23.85 1.23
C HIS A 187 9.42 -24.45 2.01
N LYS A 188 10.66 -24.05 1.71
CA LYS A 188 11.85 -24.50 2.43
C LYS A 188 11.83 -24.05 3.89
N LEU A 189 11.35 -22.84 4.17
CA LEU A 189 11.18 -22.31 5.51
C LEU A 189 10.14 -23.14 6.29
N ILE A 190 8.96 -23.35 5.71
CA ILE A 190 7.89 -24.16 6.33
C ILE A 190 8.35 -25.61 6.54
N LEU A 191 8.95 -26.26 5.54
CA LEU A 191 9.47 -27.62 5.65
C LEU A 191 10.65 -27.70 6.63
N GLY A 192 11.54 -26.73 6.64
CA GLY A 192 12.66 -26.64 7.60
C GLY A 192 12.19 -26.43 9.04
N LEU A 193 11.17 -25.58 9.25
CA LEU A 193 10.52 -25.32 10.54
C LEU A 193 9.76 -26.56 11.05
N LEU A 194 9.13 -27.29 10.15
CA LEU A 194 8.31 -28.46 10.49
C LEU A 194 9.11 -29.71 10.87
N VAL A 195 10.36 -29.81 10.40
CA VAL A 195 11.19 -31.02 10.61
C VAL A 195 12.00 -30.96 11.91
N LEU A 196 12.30 -29.77 12.44
CA LEU A 196 13.26 -29.60 13.53
C LEU A 196 12.64 -28.94 14.78
N LYS A 197 12.20 -29.76 15.76
CA LYS A 197 12.00 -29.34 17.16
C LYS A 197 10.76 -28.50 17.49
N SER A 198 9.61 -28.73 16.85
CA SER A 198 8.37 -28.16 17.39
C SER A 198 7.88 -28.97 18.57
N ASP A 199 7.56 -28.33 19.68
CA ASP A 199 6.77 -28.90 20.75
C ASP A 199 5.31 -28.92 20.32
N VAL A 200 4.62 -30.05 20.54
CA VAL A 200 3.23 -30.24 20.14
C VAL A 200 2.37 -30.48 21.36
N HIS A 201 1.39 -29.66 21.58
CA HIS A 201 0.43 -29.84 22.68
C HIS A 201 -0.98 -29.47 22.25
N LYS A 202 -1.96 -29.85 23.05
CA LYS A 202 -3.37 -29.51 22.85
C LYS A 202 -3.68 -28.19 23.51
N GLU A 203 -4.38 -27.34 22.79
CA GLU A 203 -4.89 -26.05 23.30
C GLU A 203 -6.28 -25.78 22.79
N THR A 204 -7.11 -25.16 23.61
CA THR A 204 -8.46 -24.72 23.19
C THR A 204 -8.36 -23.31 22.64
N LEU A 205 -8.76 -23.13 21.38
CA LEU A 205 -8.80 -21.85 20.69
C LEU A 205 -10.24 -21.48 20.32
N THR A 206 -10.61 -20.22 20.46
CA THR A 206 -11.88 -19.72 19.93
C THR A 206 -11.67 -19.29 18.48
N VAL A 207 -12.34 -19.98 17.54
CA VAL A 207 -12.27 -19.73 16.09
C VAL A 207 -13.70 -19.55 15.59
N ASP A 208 -13.99 -18.46 14.89
CA ASP A 208 -15.32 -18.13 14.36
C ASP A 208 -16.44 -18.21 15.43
N GLY A 209 -16.11 -17.80 16.66
CA GLY A 209 -17.02 -17.84 17.81
C GLY A 209 -17.22 -19.24 18.42
N GLN A 210 -16.54 -20.27 17.94
CA GLN A 210 -16.59 -21.63 18.45
C GLN A 210 -15.32 -21.96 19.24
N SER A 211 -15.47 -22.67 20.36
CA SER A 211 -14.34 -23.13 21.16
C SER A 211 -13.92 -24.54 20.68
N LEU A 212 -12.73 -24.63 20.11
CA LEU A 212 -12.22 -25.85 19.46
C LEU A 212 -10.94 -26.32 20.11
N GLU A 213 -10.80 -27.64 20.28
CA GLU A 213 -9.54 -28.25 20.66
C GLU A 213 -8.64 -28.35 19.43
N CYS A 214 -7.47 -27.68 19.48
CA CYS A 214 -6.49 -27.65 18.41
C CYS A 214 -5.17 -28.28 18.85
N LEU A 215 -4.41 -28.80 17.90
CA LEU A 215 -2.99 -29.08 18.09
C LEU A 215 -2.22 -27.78 17.86
N ARG A 216 -1.48 -27.36 18.86
CA ARG A 216 -0.55 -26.23 18.78
C ARG A 216 0.86 -26.75 18.57
N PHE A 217 1.52 -26.23 17.56
CA PHE A 217 2.91 -26.52 17.23
C PHE A 217 3.74 -25.29 17.54
N ASP A 218 4.60 -25.36 18.54
CA ASP A 218 5.50 -24.27 18.90
C ASP A 218 6.88 -24.49 18.30
N TYR A 219 7.36 -23.49 17.61
CA TYR A 219 8.70 -23.42 17.07
C TYR A 219 9.43 -22.22 17.65
N SER A 220 10.67 -22.41 18.07
CA SER A 220 11.52 -21.33 18.55
C SER A 220 12.87 -21.35 17.83
N ALA A 221 13.33 -20.19 17.41
CA ALA A 221 14.65 -19.99 16.86
C ALA A 221 15.35 -18.83 17.58
N THR A 222 16.66 -18.91 17.68
CA THR A 222 17.51 -17.89 18.29
C THR A 222 18.71 -17.61 17.41
N GLY A 223 19.38 -16.48 17.64
CA GLY A 223 20.60 -16.11 16.94
C GLY A 223 20.36 -15.50 15.56
N GLU A 224 21.25 -15.78 14.60
CA GLU A 224 21.27 -15.16 13.28
C GLU A 224 20.03 -15.52 12.43
N GLN A 225 19.57 -16.77 12.50
CA GLN A 225 18.36 -17.20 11.77
C GLN A 225 17.11 -16.46 12.24
N ALA A 226 16.96 -16.32 13.57
CA ALA A 226 15.87 -15.54 14.14
C ALA A 226 16.00 -14.05 13.79
N GLY A 227 17.22 -13.51 13.80
CA GLY A 227 17.51 -12.15 13.39
C GLY A 227 17.13 -11.87 11.95
N THR A 228 17.42 -12.79 11.03
CA THR A 228 17.02 -12.69 9.62
C THR A 228 15.49 -12.65 9.46
N LEU A 229 14.78 -13.59 10.09
CA LEU A 229 13.31 -13.64 10.05
C LEU A 229 12.67 -12.38 10.65
N LEU A 230 13.20 -11.88 11.76
CA LEU A 230 12.74 -10.63 12.37
C LEU A 230 13.02 -9.42 11.50
N GLY A 231 14.14 -9.40 10.77
CA GLY A 231 14.47 -8.37 9.81
C GLY A 231 13.38 -8.21 8.74
N TYR A 232 12.84 -9.31 8.24
CA TYR A 232 11.70 -9.28 7.32
C TYR A 232 10.42 -8.71 7.97
N LEU A 233 10.14 -9.06 9.22
CA LEU A 233 8.97 -8.56 9.94
C LEU A 233 9.09 -7.09 10.32
N MET A 234 10.31 -6.59 10.56
CA MET A 234 10.58 -5.24 11.04
C MET A 234 10.99 -4.25 9.96
N ASP A 235 11.22 -4.70 8.72
CA ASP A 235 11.70 -3.86 7.61
C ASP A 235 13.07 -3.18 7.88
N THR A 236 13.89 -3.80 8.73
CA THR A 236 15.16 -3.22 9.20
C THR A 236 16.40 -3.81 8.52
N GLY A 237 16.21 -4.62 7.47
CA GLY A 237 17.33 -5.26 6.77
C GLY A 237 18.25 -6.05 7.69
N GLY A 238 17.92 -7.31 7.96
CA GLY A 238 18.78 -8.28 8.61
C GLY A 238 19.31 -7.90 10.00
N LEU A 239 18.59 -8.25 11.06
CA LEU A 239 19.11 -8.16 12.42
C LEU A 239 20.14 -9.26 12.63
N SER A 240 21.29 -8.92 13.21
CA SER A 240 22.39 -9.87 13.41
C SER A 240 22.06 -11.00 14.39
N GLN A 241 21.16 -10.75 15.33
CA GLN A 241 20.69 -11.72 16.33
C GLN A 241 19.27 -11.41 16.79
N GLY A 242 18.51 -12.43 17.14
CA GLY A 242 17.17 -12.30 17.68
C GLY A 242 16.65 -13.61 18.27
N ASP A 243 15.47 -13.53 18.86
CA ASP A 243 14.67 -14.65 19.32
C ASP A 243 13.31 -14.57 18.62
N ILE A 244 12.82 -15.67 18.10
CA ILE A 244 11.50 -15.76 17.46
C ILE A 244 10.79 -17.01 17.96
N THR A 245 9.50 -16.88 18.26
CA THR A 245 8.62 -18.00 18.56
C THR A 245 7.45 -17.95 17.61
N ALA A 246 7.18 -19.03 16.91
CA ALA A 246 6.03 -19.18 16.02
C ALA A 246 5.15 -20.33 16.52
N SER A 247 3.84 -20.09 16.62
CA SER A 247 2.85 -21.06 17.04
C SER A 247 1.83 -21.24 15.90
N PHE A 248 1.61 -22.50 15.50
CA PHE A 248 0.66 -22.88 14.47
C PHE A 248 -0.47 -23.68 15.10
N TYR A 249 -1.71 -23.31 14.83
CA TYR A 249 -2.90 -23.92 15.42
C TYR A 249 -3.65 -24.73 14.37
N LEU A 250 -3.63 -26.05 14.53
CA LEU A 250 -4.29 -27.02 13.65
C LEU A 250 -5.52 -27.60 14.34
N CYS A 251 -6.71 -27.23 13.89
CA CYS A 251 -7.99 -27.75 14.36
C CYS A 251 -8.58 -28.64 13.28
N ASP A 252 -8.87 -29.89 13.59
CA ASP A 252 -9.44 -30.87 12.67
C ASP A 252 -8.79 -30.87 11.26
N LYS A 253 -7.45 -30.88 11.24
CA LYS A 253 -6.58 -30.83 10.04
C LYS A 253 -6.63 -29.51 9.25
N THR A 254 -7.26 -28.46 9.77
CA THR A 254 -7.27 -27.14 9.17
C THR A 254 -6.34 -26.22 9.95
N LEU A 255 -5.44 -25.52 9.27
CA LEU A 255 -4.65 -24.44 9.88
C LEU A 255 -5.54 -23.22 10.07
N VAL A 256 -5.88 -22.91 11.33
CA VAL A 256 -6.83 -21.84 11.67
C VAL A 256 -6.17 -20.57 12.12
N ALA A 257 -4.95 -20.64 12.64
CA ALA A 257 -4.22 -19.46 13.08
C ALA A 257 -2.70 -19.68 13.10
N VAL A 258 -1.96 -18.58 12.92
CA VAL A 258 -0.52 -18.50 13.12
C VAL A 258 -0.23 -17.30 14.02
N ARG A 259 0.62 -17.49 15.00
CA ARG A 259 1.11 -16.46 15.90
C ARG A 259 2.63 -16.46 15.86
N CYS A 260 3.24 -15.31 15.68
CA CYS A 260 4.68 -15.17 15.69
C CYS A 260 5.05 -13.97 16.56
N ASP A 261 5.91 -14.19 17.53
CA ASP A 261 6.43 -13.17 18.42
C ASP A 261 7.95 -13.18 18.31
N GLY A 262 8.55 -12.01 18.09
CA GLY A 262 9.98 -11.87 17.91
C GLY A 262 10.57 -10.72 18.70
N ARG A 263 11.83 -10.88 19.10
CA ARG A 263 12.57 -9.89 19.87
C ARG A 263 14.03 -9.81 19.41
N ALA A 264 14.53 -8.57 19.28
CA ALA A 264 15.94 -8.30 19.05
C ALA A 264 16.35 -7.06 19.86
N GLY A 265 17.03 -7.27 20.99
CA GLY A 265 17.31 -6.22 21.95
C GLY A 265 16.02 -5.63 22.54
N GLU A 266 15.82 -4.31 22.35
CA GLU A 266 14.60 -3.61 22.78
C GLU A 266 13.47 -3.68 21.72
N ASN A 267 13.82 -4.02 20.49
CA ASN A 267 12.87 -4.12 19.40
C ASN A 267 12.03 -5.39 19.50
N ARG A 268 10.75 -5.29 19.16
CA ARG A 268 9.79 -6.40 19.17
C ARG A 268 8.91 -6.35 17.93
N ALA A 269 8.54 -7.52 17.43
CA ALA A 269 7.50 -7.65 16.40
C ALA A 269 6.57 -8.80 16.77
N ALA A 270 5.28 -8.63 16.53
CA ALA A 270 4.28 -9.67 16.63
C ALA A 270 3.49 -9.73 15.33
N LEU A 271 3.33 -10.94 14.79
CA LEU A 271 2.47 -11.25 13.65
C LEU A 271 1.34 -12.16 14.13
N ARG A 272 0.13 -11.84 13.74
CA ARG A 272 -1.05 -12.64 13.99
C ARG A 272 -1.80 -12.83 12.68
N LEU A 273 -1.96 -14.09 12.28
CA LEU A 273 -2.73 -14.49 11.12
C LEU A 273 -3.88 -15.37 11.62
N ASP A 274 -5.12 -14.95 11.36
CA ASP A 274 -6.32 -15.71 11.63
C ASP A 274 -6.96 -16.09 10.29
N LEU A 275 -7.14 -17.40 10.07
CA LEU A 275 -7.64 -17.97 8.82
C LEU A 275 -9.06 -18.51 8.97
N GLY A 276 -9.55 -18.64 10.21
CA GLY A 276 -10.84 -19.27 10.47
C GLY A 276 -10.86 -20.76 10.14
N LEU A 277 -12.04 -21.34 10.17
CA LEU A 277 -12.26 -22.75 9.78
C LEU A 277 -12.29 -22.95 8.27
N ASP A 278 -12.64 -21.92 7.54
CA ASP A 278 -12.66 -21.93 6.07
C ASP A 278 -12.09 -20.61 5.53
N ALA A 279 -10.80 -20.58 5.28
CA ALA A 279 -10.11 -19.41 4.73
C ALA A 279 -10.62 -18.99 3.34
N ALA A 280 -11.31 -19.88 2.60
CA ALA A 280 -11.88 -19.56 1.30
C ALA A 280 -13.19 -18.77 1.38
N GLN A 281 -13.97 -18.93 2.45
CA GLN A 281 -15.30 -18.32 2.61
C GLN A 281 -15.43 -17.44 3.84
N GLY A 282 -14.72 -17.78 4.91
CA GLY A 282 -14.78 -17.09 6.20
C GLY A 282 -13.97 -15.81 6.27
N ASP A 283 -13.90 -15.23 7.46
CA ASP A 283 -13.03 -14.11 7.78
C ASP A 283 -11.56 -14.53 7.76
N VAL A 284 -10.72 -13.70 7.15
CA VAL A 284 -9.26 -13.85 7.22
C VAL A 284 -8.68 -12.52 7.69
N SER A 285 -7.75 -12.56 8.64
CA SER A 285 -7.09 -11.35 9.09
C SER A 285 -5.60 -11.55 9.34
N ILE A 286 -4.83 -10.49 9.07
CA ILE A 286 -3.43 -10.37 9.42
C ILE A 286 -3.26 -9.10 10.27
N ALA A 287 -2.51 -9.21 11.36
CA ALA A 287 -2.12 -8.07 12.16
C ALA A 287 -0.63 -8.13 12.45
N VAL A 288 0.04 -6.99 12.35
CA VAL A 288 1.45 -6.81 12.66
C VAL A 288 1.57 -5.67 13.65
N GLU A 289 2.20 -5.94 14.77
CA GLU A 289 2.55 -4.93 15.77
C GLU A 289 4.08 -4.85 15.87
N LYS A 290 4.62 -3.65 15.87
CA LYS A 290 6.06 -3.41 15.98
C LYS A 290 6.33 -2.42 17.10
N LEU A 291 7.43 -2.66 17.82
CA LEU A 291 8.07 -1.69 18.69
C LEU A 291 9.51 -1.57 18.22
N GLU A 292 9.86 -0.46 17.64
CA GLU A 292 11.17 -0.19 17.05
C GLU A 292 11.69 1.15 17.54
N ASN A 293 12.90 1.15 18.15
CA ASN A 293 13.50 2.38 18.71
C ASN A 293 12.59 3.15 19.67
N GLY A 294 11.72 2.44 20.42
CA GLY A 294 10.74 3.03 21.34
C GLY A 294 9.44 3.49 20.71
N GLU A 295 9.33 3.48 19.38
CA GLU A 295 8.11 3.82 18.64
C GLU A 295 7.26 2.57 18.40
N LYS A 296 5.95 2.71 18.68
CA LYS A 296 4.96 1.65 18.42
C LYS A 296 4.26 1.91 17.10
N SER A 297 4.17 0.89 16.27
CA SER A 297 3.33 0.88 15.08
C SER A 297 2.47 -0.39 15.05
N ALA A 298 1.27 -0.27 14.49
CA ALA A 298 0.36 -1.40 14.33
C ALA A 298 -0.32 -1.27 12.96
N PHE A 299 -0.38 -2.40 12.27
CA PHE A 299 -1.11 -2.57 11.03
C PHE A 299 -2.01 -3.79 11.15
N SER A 300 -3.23 -3.70 10.65
CA SER A 300 -4.06 -4.88 10.45
C SER A 300 -4.80 -4.81 9.12
N TYR A 301 -5.01 -5.97 8.52
CA TYR A 301 -5.80 -6.13 7.32
C TYR A 301 -6.74 -7.31 7.47
N LYS A 302 -8.01 -7.10 7.18
CA LYS A 302 -9.04 -8.12 7.30
C LYS A 302 -9.81 -8.21 5.98
N ILE A 303 -10.02 -9.43 5.50
CA ILE A 303 -10.95 -9.77 4.43
C ILE A 303 -12.14 -10.45 5.10
N GLY A 304 -13.31 -9.84 5.05
CA GLY A 304 -14.53 -10.36 5.64
C GLY A 304 -15.06 -11.60 4.94
N ALA A 305 -15.97 -12.29 5.58
CA ALA A 305 -16.62 -13.48 5.01
C ALA A 305 -17.32 -13.16 3.69
N ARG A 306 -17.33 -14.14 2.78
CA ARG A 306 -17.95 -14.00 1.47
C ARG A 306 -19.46 -14.14 1.53
N GLY A 307 -20.16 -13.22 0.86
CA GLY A 307 -21.55 -13.43 0.47
C GLY A 307 -21.70 -14.45 -0.67
N ALA A 308 -22.94 -14.84 -0.95
CA ALA A 308 -23.25 -15.83 -2.00
C ALA A 308 -22.84 -15.39 -3.42
N ASP A 309 -22.74 -14.09 -3.65
CA ASP A 309 -22.32 -13.47 -4.92
C ASP A 309 -20.81 -13.13 -4.97
N GLY A 310 -20.09 -13.44 -3.89
CA GLY A 310 -18.65 -13.15 -3.72
C GLY A 310 -18.36 -11.80 -3.08
N ALA A 311 -19.39 -10.97 -2.80
CA ALA A 311 -19.21 -9.69 -2.10
C ALA A 311 -18.61 -9.90 -0.71
N HIS A 312 -17.73 -8.99 -0.31
CA HIS A 312 -17.13 -9.00 1.03
C HIS A 312 -16.61 -7.60 1.40
N THR A 313 -16.39 -7.40 2.69
CA THR A 313 -15.78 -6.17 3.21
C THR A 313 -14.30 -6.39 3.49
N GLU A 314 -13.45 -5.49 3.03
CA GLU A 314 -12.05 -5.44 3.40
C GLU A 314 -11.79 -4.25 4.32
N THR A 315 -10.93 -4.43 5.31
CA THR A 315 -10.59 -3.37 6.25
C THR A 315 -9.09 -3.35 6.47
N ALA A 316 -8.48 -2.19 6.25
CA ALA A 316 -7.09 -1.91 6.62
C ALA A 316 -7.07 -0.89 7.76
N ALA A 317 -6.30 -1.18 8.82
CA ALA A 317 -6.13 -0.25 9.92
C ALA A 317 -4.64 0.03 10.19
N PHE A 318 -4.34 1.30 10.47
CA PHE A 318 -3.02 1.84 10.78
C PHE A 318 -3.13 2.60 12.10
N GLY A 319 -2.69 1.98 13.19
CA GLY A 319 -2.89 2.54 14.53
C GLY A 319 -4.37 2.69 14.86
N THR A 320 -4.84 3.93 15.04
CA THR A 320 -6.25 4.25 15.35
C THR A 320 -7.11 4.56 14.12
N GLN A 321 -6.51 4.66 12.96
CA GLN A 321 -7.23 4.96 11.71
C GLN A 321 -7.56 3.66 10.97
N SER A 322 -8.77 3.57 10.43
CA SER A 322 -9.19 2.43 9.61
C SER A 322 -9.86 2.90 8.33
N ILE A 323 -9.62 2.17 7.27
CA ILE A 323 -10.26 2.32 5.97
C ILE A 323 -10.98 1.01 5.70
N SER A 324 -12.25 1.06 5.31
CA SER A 324 -12.96 -0.13 4.87
C SER A 324 -13.49 0.02 3.44
N CYS A 325 -13.63 -1.11 2.79
CA CYS A 325 -14.07 -1.23 1.41
C CYS A 325 -15.06 -2.39 1.29
N ASP A 326 -16.32 -2.09 0.98
CA ASP A 326 -17.26 -3.11 0.56
C ASP A 326 -17.06 -3.37 -0.93
N TRP A 327 -16.66 -4.58 -1.26
CA TRP A 327 -16.19 -4.95 -2.59
C TRP A 327 -17.07 -6.01 -3.23
N GLN A 328 -17.44 -5.80 -4.50
CA GLN A 328 -18.17 -6.76 -5.35
C GLN A 328 -17.29 -7.16 -6.55
N PRO A 329 -16.62 -8.34 -6.48
CA PRO A 329 -15.64 -8.73 -7.50
C PRO A 329 -16.22 -8.90 -8.91
N LYS A 330 -17.51 -9.25 -9.03
CA LYS A 330 -18.15 -9.53 -10.33
C LYS A 330 -18.43 -8.26 -11.13
N THR A 331 -18.80 -7.18 -10.45
CA THR A 331 -19.19 -5.92 -11.10
C THR A 331 -18.12 -4.83 -10.97
N GLY A 332 -17.18 -4.99 -10.04
CA GLY A 332 -16.19 -3.97 -9.71
C GLY A 332 -16.76 -2.85 -8.84
N ASP A 333 -17.98 -3.01 -8.31
CA ASP A 333 -18.56 -2.01 -7.44
C ASP A 333 -17.88 -2.03 -6.08
N MET A 334 -17.59 -0.84 -5.58
CA MET A 334 -16.87 -0.60 -4.34
C MET A 334 -17.51 0.54 -3.57
N VAL A 335 -17.67 0.37 -2.26
CA VAL A 335 -18.01 1.46 -1.35
C VAL A 335 -16.84 1.66 -0.39
N LEU A 336 -16.12 2.76 -0.55
CA LEU A 336 -14.97 3.11 0.27
C LEU A 336 -15.42 3.97 1.46
N THR A 337 -15.09 3.55 2.66
CA THR A 337 -15.32 4.31 3.90
C THR A 337 -14.00 4.76 4.48
N LEU A 338 -13.79 6.06 4.52
CA LEU A 338 -12.62 6.72 5.10
C LEU A 338 -12.95 7.23 6.52
N PRO A 339 -11.95 7.39 7.42
CA PRO A 339 -12.17 7.97 8.74
C PRO A 339 -12.86 9.33 8.65
N GLU A 340 -13.90 9.52 9.42
CA GLU A 340 -14.64 10.79 9.56
C GLU A 340 -15.25 11.34 8.25
N LYS A 341 -15.37 10.51 7.20
CA LYS A 341 -15.97 10.90 5.92
C LYS A 341 -17.19 10.04 5.58
N SER A 342 -18.07 10.60 4.76
CA SER A 342 -19.18 9.84 4.18
C SER A 342 -18.64 8.74 3.26
N PRO A 343 -19.31 7.59 3.17
CA PRO A 343 -18.97 6.54 2.22
C PRO A 343 -18.97 7.06 0.77
N ILE A 344 -18.00 6.61 -0.03
CA ILE A 344 -17.80 7.00 -1.42
C ILE A 344 -18.05 5.79 -2.30
N SER A 345 -19.02 5.90 -3.20
CA SER A 345 -19.33 4.85 -4.17
C SER A 345 -18.47 5.01 -5.42
N LEU A 346 -17.79 3.94 -5.82
CA LEU A 346 -16.99 3.91 -7.04
C LEU A 346 -17.07 2.54 -7.72
N ASN A 347 -16.72 2.52 -8.99
CA ASN A 347 -16.54 1.28 -9.74
C ASN A 347 -15.07 1.17 -10.12
N LEU A 348 -14.45 0.06 -9.74
CA LEU A 348 -13.06 -0.28 -10.05
C LEU A 348 -13.04 -1.35 -11.13
N SER A 349 -12.34 -1.09 -12.22
CA SER A 349 -12.16 -2.03 -13.31
C SER A 349 -10.70 -2.12 -13.72
N GLN A 350 -10.32 -3.26 -14.29
CA GLN A 350 -8.99 -3.44 -14.85
C GLN A 350 -8.91 -2.72 -16.20
N ALA A 351 -7.86 -1.92 -16.40
CA ALA A 351 -7.47 -1.36 -17.68
C ALA A 351 -6.25 -2.11 -18.25
N GLN A 352 -5.92 -1.86 -19.51
CA GLN A 352 -4.66 -2.31 -20.08
C GLN A 352 -3.52 -1.59 -19.33
N ASP A 353 -2.59 -2.36 -18.75
CA ASP A 353 -1.45 -1.85 -17.97
C ASP A 353 -1.82 -0.98 -16.74
N GLY A 354 -2.97 -1.24 -16.12
CA GLY A 354 -3.40 -0.48 -14.96
C GLY A 354 -4.83 -0.75 -14.53
N PHE A 355 -5.46 0.27 -13.95
CA PHE A 355 -6.86 0.21 -13.51
C PHE A 355 -7.61 1.51 -13.80
N GLN A 356 -8.93 1.44 -13.78
CA GLN A 356 -9.82 2.57 -13.93
C GLN A 356 -10.78 2.66 -12.75
N ILE A 357 -10.98 3.87 -12.24
CA ILE A 357 -11.99 4.20 -11.23
C ILE A 357 -13.00 5.14 -11.85
N GLN A 358 -14.28 4.81 -11.72
CA GLN A 358 -15.39 5.67 -12.07
C GLN A 358 -16.16 6.03 -10.81
N THR A 359 -16.49 7.30 -10.62
CA THR A 359 -17.29 7.74 -9.48
C THR A 359 -18.05 9.02 -9.80
N LYS A 360 -19.23 9.17 -9.16
CA LYS A 360 -19.97 10.43 -9.11
C LYS A 360 -19.60 11.27 -7.89
N ASP A 361 -18.87 10.68 -6.96
CA ASP A 361 -18.52 11.28 -5.67
C ASP A 361 -17.08 11.81 -5.64
N PHE A 362 -16.53 12.20 -6.80
CA PHE A 362 -15.15 12.66 -6.92
C PHE A 362 -14.80 13.80 -5.97
N ALA A 363 -15.72 14.74 -5.78
CA ALA A 363 -15.55 15.86 -4.85
C ALA A 363 -15.31 15.38 -3.41
N ALA A 364 -16.03 14.34 -2.97
CA ALA A 364 -15.84 13.72 -1.66
C ALA A 364 -14.48 13.00 -1.56
N LEU A 365 -14.05 12.34 -2.65
CA LEU A 365 -12.75 11.66 -2.71
C LEU A 365 -11.58 12.63 -2.47
N ILE A 366 -11.62 13.81 -3.10
CA ILE A 366 -10.58 14.86 -2.94
C ILE A 366 -10.84 15.79 -1.75
N GLY A 367 -11.86 15.53 -0.94
CA GLY A 367 -12.15 16.28 0.29
C GLY A 367 -12.80 17.66 0.07
N ILE A 368 -13.38 17.90 -1.10
CA ILE A 368 -14.13 19.14 -1.40
C ILE A 368 -15.59 18.91 -1.02
N SER A 369 -16.15 19.81 -0.19
CA SER A 369 -17.57 19.82 0.11
C SER A 369 -18.33 20.39 -1.11
N SER A 370 -18.91 19.52 -1.92
CA SER A 370 -19.78 19.89 -3.03
C SER A 370 -21.15 19.24 -2.84
N GLN A 371 -22.21 20.03 -3.07
CA GLN A 371 -23.59 19.49 -3.07
C GLN A 371 -23.95 18.79 -4.38
N LYS A 372 -23.13 18.94 -5.42
CA LYS A 372 -23.33 18.33 -6.74
C LYS A 372 -22.30 17.20 -6.92
N GLY A 373 -22.78 16.03 -7.32
CA GLY A 373 -21.93 14.94 -7.78
C GLY A 373 -21.29 15.30 -9.13
N PHE A 374 -20.05 14.87 -9.33
CA PHE A 374 -19.35 15.02 -10.61
C PHE A 374 -19.05 13.63 -11.16
N ASP A 375 -19.50 13.37 -12.39
CA ASP A 375 -19.06 12.16 -13.10
C ASP A 375 -17.57 12.28 -13.39
N SER A 376 -16.78 11.35 -12.87
CA SER A 376 -15.35 11.33 -13.11
C SER A 376 -14.88 9.93 -13.48
N THR A 377 -13.91 9.90 -14.38
CA THR A 377 -13.19 8.69 -14.74
C THR A 377 -11.70 8.95 -14.51
N MET A 378 -11.10 8.14 -13.64
CA MET A 378 -9.69 8.17 -13.36
C MET A 378 -9.05 6.87 -13.85
N THR A 379 -8.07 6.95 -14.73
CA THR A 379 -7.31 5.81 -15.21
C THR A 379 -5.87 5.90 -14.68
N VAL A 380 -5.44 4.90 -13.96
CA VAL A 380 -4.08 4.80 -13.42
C VAL A 380 -3.33 3.71 -14.16
N ARG A 381 -2.15 4.02 -14.67
CA ARG A 381 -1.25 3.10 -15.39
C ARG A 381 0.14 3.16 -14.80
N LYS A 382 0.97 2.19 -15.12
CA LYS A 382 2.40 2.24 -14.80
C LYS A 382 3.02 3.53 -15.32
N GLY A 383 3.84 4.17 -14.51
CA GLY A 383 4.49 5.42 -14.84
C GLY A 383 5.58 5.26 -15.90
N THR A 384 5.91 6.37 -16.53
CA THR A 384 7.11 6.52 -17.34
C THR A 384 8.06 7.48 -16.64
N ALA A 385 9.35 7.35 -16.88
CA ALA A 385 10.32 8.26 -16.31
C ALA A 385 9.98 9.72 -16.65
N ILE A 386 9.96 10.57 -15.63
CA ILE A 386 9.70 12.00 -15.77
C ILE A 386 11.04 12.70 -16.01
N THR A 387 11.09 13.51 -17.06
CA THR A 387 12.27 14.34 -17.35
C THR A 387 12.01 15.75 -16.84
N PRO A 388 12.83 16.29 -15.92
CA PRO A 388 12.68 17.66 -15.44
C PRO A 388 12.75 18.64 -16.61
N PRO A 389 11.82 19.61 -16.71
CA PRO A 389 11.88 20.62 -17.75
C PRO A 389 12.95 21.66 -17.45
N ASN A 390 13.52 22.25 -18.51
CA ASN A 390 14.24 23.50 -18.36
C ASN A 390 13.22 24.61 -18.06
N TYR A 391 13.46 25.41 -17.03
CA TYR A 391 12.55 26.47 -16.63
C TYR A 391 13.27 27.80 -16.43
N LYS A 392 12.52 28.88 -16.52
CA LYS A 392 12.95 30.24 -16.20
C LYS A 392 12.58 30.53 -14.76
N ASN A 393 13.58 30.67 -13.88
CA ASN A 393 13.32 30.95 -12.46
C ASN A 393 12.79 32.39 -12.27
N LEU A 394 12.13 32.64 -11.16
CA LEU A 394 11.42 33.90 -10.89
C LEU A 394 12.31 35.13 -11.00
N ASP A 395 13.58 35.04 -10.59
CA ASP A 395 14.56 36.13 -10.69
C ASP A 395 14.96 36.45 -12.14
N GLU A 396 14.76 35.55 -13.07
CA GLU A 396 15.02 35.70 -14.50
C GLU A 396 13.81 36.25 -15.28
N TRP A 397 12.65 36.41 -14.64
CA TRP A 397 11.44 36.91 -15.32
C TRP A 397 11.62 38.36 -15.71
N SER A 398 11.25 38.69 -16.93
CA SER A 398 11.19 40.06 -17.41
C SER A 398 9.86 40.73 -17.08
N LEU A 399 9.82 42.07 -17.16
CA LEU A 399 8.54 42.78 -17.05
C LEU A 399 7.54 42.35 -18.10
N ASP A 400 8.04 42.03 -19.31
CA ASP A 400 7.19 41.54 -20.42
C ASP A 400 6.54 40.19 -20.10
N ASP A 401 7.23 39.28 -19.40
CA ASP A 401 6.68 38.00 -18.99
C ASP A 401 5.50 38.21 -18.04
N LEU A 402 5.63 39.12 -17.07
CA LEU A 402 4.54 39.46 -16.16
C LEU A 402 3.38 40.16 -16.85
N LEU A 403 3.65 41.08 -17.76
CA LEU A 403 2.58 41.77 -18.50
C LEU A 403 1.80 40.80 -19.39
N VAL A 404 2.47 39.85 -20.01
CA VAL A 404 1.82 38.77 -20.77
C VAL A 404 0.95 37.91 -19.88
N LEU A 405 1.46 37.47 -18.73
CA LEU A 405 0.69 36.67 -17.77
C LEU A 405 -0.56 37.42 -17.27
N LEU A 406 -0.39 38.67 -16.82
CA LEU A 406 -1.50 39.50 -16.33
C LEU A 406 -2.52 39.82 -17.43
N GLY A 407 -2.07 40.09 -18.65
CA GLY A 407 -2.91 40.29 -19.80
C GLY A 407 -3.73 39.07 -20.21
N SER A 408 -3.07 37.89 -20.18
CA SER A 408 -3.72 36.61 -20.48
C SER A 408 -4.76 36.25 -19.43
N ILE A 409 -4.42 36.40 -18.12
CA ILE A 409 -5.38 36.19 -17.02
C ILE A 409 -6.55 37.17 -17.14
N GLY A 410 -6.30 38.47 -17.41
CA GLY A 410 -7.32 39.48 -17.63
C GLY A 410 -8.26 39.12 -18.78
N GLY A 411 -7.71 38.63 -19.88
CA GLY A 411 -8.48 38.17 -21.04
C GLY A 411 -9.35 36.94 -20.76
N LEU A 412 -8.83 35.99 -19.97
CA LEU A 412 -9.57 34.80 -19.51
C LEU A 412 -10.73 35.17 -18.57
N LEU A 413 -10.50 36.10 -17.65
CA LEU A 413 -11.50 36.57 -16.68
C LEU A 413 -12.49 37.61 -17.28
N GLY A 414 -12.31 37.98 -18.55
CA GLY A 414 -13.21 38.92 -19.23
C GLY A 414 -13.03 40.39 -18.81
N PHE A 415 -11.90 40.73 -18.13
CA PHE A 415 -11.52 42.12 -17.92
C PHE A 415 -11.06 42.71 -19.25
N LYS A 416 -11.85 43.66 -19.78
CA LYS A 416 -11.49 44.47 -20.98
C LYS A 416 -10.69 45.70 -20.56
#